data_2a6e5a22a39d99c795cf98c13747f5c4
#
_entry.id   2a6e5a22a39d99c795cf98c13747f5c4
#
_cell.length_a   1.000
_cell.length_b   1.000
_cell.length_c   1.000
_cell.angle_alpha   90.00
_cell.angle_beta   90.00
_cell.angle_gamma   90.00
#
_symmetry.space_group_name_H-M   'P 1'
#
loop_
_entity.id
_entity.type
_entity.pdbx_description
1 polymer ?
#
loop_
_entity_poly.entity_id
_entity_poly.type
_entity_poly.pdbx_seq_one_letter_code
_entity_poly.pdbx_strand_id
1 'polypeptide(L)'
;MTMDAQRIKDLEREIFGPVLHVATFRGDRLDQVVADINARGFGLTFGLHTRIDSRVQEVSDAIHVGNIYVNRNQIGAVVGSQPFGGEGLSGTGPKAGGPRYVPRFFAPPAP
;
A
#
# COMPACT_ATOMS: atom_id res chain seq x y z
N MET A 1 14.83 9.04 11.84
CA MET A 1 15.81 9.68 10.92
C MET A 1 15.14 9.85 9.57
N THR A 2 15.25 11.03 8.98
CA THR A 2 14.68 11.32 7.66
C THR A 2 15.79 11.22 6.62
N MET A 3 15.53 10.49 5.52
CA MET A 3 16.45 10.39 4.38
C MET A 3 15.77 10.96 3.14
N ASP A 4 16.46 11.81 2.40
CA ASP A 4 15.98 12.33 1.13
C ASP A 4 16.22 11.29 0.04
N ALA A 5 15.14 10.76 -0.52
CA ALA A 5 15.21 9.95 -1.72
C ALA A 5 14.81 10.83 -2.91
N GLN A 6 15.71 11.02 -3.86
CA GLN A 6 15.44 11.84 -5.05
C GLN A 6 14.33 11.23 -5.91
N ARG A 7 14.18 9.90 -5.86
CA ARG A 7 13.16 9.16 -6.61
C ARG A 7 12.74 7.91 -5.85
N ILE A 8 11.48 7.56 -5.95
CA ILE A 8 10.94 6.33 -5.34
C ILE A 8 11.66 5.07 -5.85
N LYS A 9 12.04 5.07 -7.12
CA LYS A 9 12.78 3.95 -7.73
C LYS A 9 14.17 3.71 -7.14
N ASP A 10 14.73 4.69 -6.43
CA ASP A 10 16.05 4.55 -5.79
C ASP A 10 15.95 3.78 -4.45
N LEU A 11 14.72 3.52 -3.97
CA LEU A 11 14.47 2.69 -2.78
C LEU A 11 14.50 1.21 -3.17
N GLU A 12 15.64 0.56 -2.96
CA GLU A 12 15.84 -0.81 -3.41
C GLU A 12 15.31 -1.86 -2.41
N ARG A 13 15.27 -1.53 -1.12
CA ARG A 13 14.86 -2.45 -0.06
C ARG A 13 14.11 -1.76 1.05
N GLU A 14 13.35 -2.54 1.81
CA GLU A 14 12.73 -2.10 3.04
C GLU A 14 13.78 -1.87 4.13
N ILE A 15 13.67 -0.75 4.84
CA ILE A 15 14.50 -0.45 6.00
C ILE A 15 13.61 -0.44 7.23
N PHE A 16 13.72 -1.49 8.04
CA PHE A 16 13.01 -1.56 9.31
C PHE A 16 13.64 -0.62 10.34
N GLY A 17 12.81 0.24 10.92
CA GLY A 17 13.24 1.18 11.95
C GLY A 17 12.62 2.57 11.78
N PRO A 18 13.01 3.54 12.60
CA PRO A 18 12.47 4.90 12.54
C PRO A 18 13.10 5.71 11.38
N VAL A 19 12.92 5.24 10.17
CA VAL A 19 13.44 5.86 8.95
C VAL A 19 12.28 6.30 8.07
N LEU A 20 12.23 7.58 7.74
CA LEU A 20 11.27 8.17 6.80
C LEU A 20 11.99 8.61 5.54
N HIS A 21 11.58 8.07 4.41
CA HIS A 21 12.02 8.54 3.10
C HIS A 21 11.07 9.62 2.60
N VAL A 22 11.59 10.73 2.15
CA VAL A 22 10.82 11.84 1.59
C VAL A 22 11.29 12.11 0.17
N ALA A 23 10.36 12.15 -0.77
CA ALA A 23 10.62 12.49 -2.15
C ALA A 23 9.56 13.47 -2.64
N THR A 24 9.95 14.36 -3.55
CA THR A 24 9.03 15.29 -4.20
C THR A 24 8.83 14.90 -5.66
N PHE A 25 7.67 15.24 -6.20
CA PHE A 25 7.36 15.00 -7.59
C PHE A 25 6.51 16.14 -8.15
N ARG A 26 6.48 16.25 -9.48
CA ARG A 26 5.61 17.21 -10.16
C ARG A 26 4.17 16.71 -10.13
N GLY A 27 3.21 17.58 -9.87
CA GLY A 27 1.80 17.23 -9.78
C GLY A 27 1.20 16.62 -11.05
N ASP A 28 1.81 16.84 -12.21
CA ASP A 28 1.46 16.24 -13.49
C ASP A 28 2.06 14.84 -13.74
N ARG A 29 2.80 14.30 -12.76
CA ARG A 29 3.48 13.00 -12.83
C ARG A 29 2.95 11.98 -11.81
N LEU A 30 1.73 12.15 -11.35
CA LEU A 30 1.15 11.26 -10.34
C LEU A 30 1.04 9.81 -10.83
N ASP A 31 0.69 9.62 -12.10
CA ASP A 31 0.65 8.31 -12.74
C ASP A 31 2.00 7.58 -12.70
N GLN A 32 3.07 8.32 -12.98
CA GLN A 32 4.43 7.78 -12.92
C GLN A 32 4.82 7.41 -11.47
N VAL A 33 4.44 8.24 -10.51
CA VAL A 33 4.69 7.97 -9.09
C VAL A 33 4.00 6.69 -8.64
N VAL A 34 2.74 6.50 -9.01
CA VAL A 34 2.00 5.27 -8.70
C VAL A 34 2.67 4.05 -9.33
N ALA A 35 3.10 4.15 -10.59
CA ALA A 35 3.82 3.08 -11.26
C ALA A 35 5.15 2.74 -10.56
N ASP A 36 5.91 3.75 -10.15
CA ASP A 36 7.18 3.56 -9.44
C ASP A 36 6.97 2.91 -8.06
N ILE A 37 5.90 3.27 -7.35
CA ILE A 37 5.51 2.63 -6.08
C ILE A 37 5.17 1.15 -6.32
N ASN A 38 4.31 0.86 -7.28
CA ASN A 38 3.93 -0.52 -7.59
C ASN A 38 5.14 -1.38 -7.98
N ALA A 39 6.10 -0.79 -8.70
CA ALA A 39 7.31 -1.48 -9.12
C ALA A 39 8.23 -1.90 -7.95
N ARG A 40 8.08 -1.29 -6.78
CA ARG A 40 8.82 -1.72 -5.58
C ARG A 40 8.33 -3.05 -5.01
N GLY A 41 7.11 -3.44 -5.32
CA GLY A 41 6.54 -4.72 -4.91
C GLY A 41 5.99 -4.76 -3.48
N PHE A 42 6.23 -3.75 -2.65
CA PHE A 42 5.64 -3.63 -1.32
C PHE A 42 4.25 -3.02 -1.39
N GLY A 43 3.30 -3.55 -0.63
CA GLY A 43 1.93 -3.10 -0.70
C GLY A 43 1.09 -3.45 0.53
N LEU A 44 1.51 -3.01 1.72
CA LEU A 44 0.74 -3.22 2.95
C LEU A 44 -0.30 -2.12 3.11
N THR A 45 0.13 -0.90 3.29
CA THR A 45 -0.74 0.27 3.45
C THR A 45 -0.31 1.41 2.53
N PHE A 46 -1.28 2.18 2.10
CA PHE A 46 -1.06 3.38 1.29
C PHE A 46 -1.96 4.50 1.80
N GLY A 47 -1.40 5.67 2.00
CA GLY A 47 -2.13 6.87 2.40
C GLY A 47 -2.14 7.90 1.28
N LEU A 48 -3.32 8.38 0.93
CA LEU A 48 -3.50 9.46 -0.03
C LEU A 48 -4.13 10.67 0.67
N HIS A 49 -3.46 11.81 0.60
CA HIS A 49 -3.97 13.08 1.08
C HIS A 49 -4.21 14.01 -0.10
N THR A 50 -5.46 14.31 -0.40
CA THR A 50 -5.85 15.16 -1.53
C THR A 50 -7.23 15.78 -1.29
N ARG A 51 -7.46 16.94 -1.90
CA ARG A 51 -8.78 17.57 -1.98
C ARG A 51 -9.48 17.32 -3.31
N ILE A 52 -8.88 16.54 -4.21
CA ILE A 52 -9.38 16.29 -5.55
C ILE A 52 -9.99 14.90 -5.61
N ASP A 53 -11.30 14.81 -5.67
CA ASP A 53 -12.02 13.52 -5.63
C ASP A 53 -11.67 12.58 -6.79
N SER A 54 -11.46 13.12 -8.00
CA SER A 54 -11.05 12.30 -9.15
C SER A 54 -9.71 11.61 -8.93
N ARG A 55 -8.77 12.24 -8.21
CA ARG A 55 -7.49 11.63 -7.85
C ARG A 55 -7.65 10.44 -6.90
N VAL A 56 -8.61 10.51 -6.00
CA VAL A 56 -8.89 9.39 -5.09
C VAL A 56 -9.22 8.15 -5.89
N GLN A 57 -10.12 8.28 -6.86
CA GLN A 57 -10.51 7.15 -7.70
C GLN A 57 -9.36 6.66 -8.58
N GLU A 58 -8.69 7.56 -9.30
CA GLU A 58 -7.57 7.23 -10.18
C GLU A 58 -6.45 6.47 -9.43
N VAL A 59 -6.05 6.98 -8.27
CA VAL A 59 -4.97 6.38 -7.50
C VAL A 59 -5.43 5.06 -6.87
N SER A 60 -6.65 5.00 -6.34
CA SER A 60 -7.18 3.79 -5.72
C SER A 60 -7.31 2.63 -6.71
N ASP A 61 -7.64 2.93 -7.96
CA ASP A 61 -7.74 1.91 -9.01
C ASP A 61 -6.38 1.43 -9.52
N ALA A 62 -5.34 2.26 -9.41
CA ALA A 62 -4.04 1.99 -9.99
C ALA A 62 -3.01 1.45 -8.99
N ILE A 63 -3.15 1.74 -7.70
CA ILE A 63 -2.17 1.34 -6.67
C ILE A 63 -2.40 -0.11 -6.24
N HIS A 64 -1.32 -0.89 -6.13
CA HIS A 64 -1.36 -2.30 -5.71
C HIS A 64 -0.99 -2.43 -4.25
N VAL A 65 -1.96 -2.24 -3.37
CA VAL A 65 -1.79 -2.35 -1.92
C VAL A 65 -3.00 -2.99 -1.25
N GLY A 66 -2.78 -3.58 -0.10
CA GLY A 66 -3.84 -4.24 0.66
C GLY A 66 -4.85 -3.26 1.26
N ASN A 67 -4.39 -2.17 1.85
CA ASN A 67 -5.26 -1.19 2.50
C ASN A 67 -4.92 0.22 2.06
N ILE A 68 -5.94 0.96 1.62
CA ILE A 68 -5.84 2.35 1.18
C ILE A 68 -6.56 3.24 2.18
N TYR A 69 -5.90 4.31 2.62
CA TYR A 69 -6.46 5.30 3.52
C TYR A 69 -6.45 6.68 2.85
N VAL A 70 -7.59 7.35 2.88
CA VAL A 70 -7.74 8.67 2.25
C VAL A 70 -7.95 9.72 3.33
N ASN A 71 -7.09 10.74 3.34
CA ASN A 71 -7.13 11.87 4.26
C ASN A 71 -7.12 11.47 5.75
N ARG A 72 -6.43 10.38 6.06
CA ARG A 72 -6.21 9.89 7.43
C ARG A 72 -4.85 9.19 7.54
N ASN A 73 -4.44 8.84 8.75
CA ASN A 73 -3.21 8.08 8.94
C ASN A 73 -3.31 6.66 8.36
N GLN A 74 -2.18 6.07 8.03
CA GLN A 74 -2.06 4.75 7.40
C GLN A 74 -1.40 3.71 8.32
N ILE A 75 -1.50 3.87 9.62
CA ILE A 75 -0.78 3.00 10.58
C ILE A 75 -1.30 1.56 10.54
N GLY A 76 -2.56 1.36 10.19
CA GLY A 76 -3.15 0.04 10.10
C GLY A 76 -4.61 0.05 10.51
N ALA A 77 -5.13 -1.14 10.80
CA ALA A 77 -6.51 -1.34 11.22
C ALA A 77 -6.60 -1.81 12.68
N VAL A 78 -7.63 -1.36 13.37
CA VAL A 78 -8.01 -1.94 14.65
C VAL A 78 -8.68 -3.29 14.38
N VAL A 79 -8.32 -4.32 15.15
CA VAL A 79 -8.91 -5.67 15.03
C VAL A 79 -10.43 -5.59 15.08
N GLY A 80 -11.10 -6.22 14.12
CA GLY A 80 -12.55 -6.24 13.99
C GLY A 80 -13.16 -5.01 13.31
N SER A 81 -12.38 -3.96 13.01
CA SER A 81 -12.89 -2.77 12.33
C SER A 81 -12.89 -2.91 10.81
N GLN A 82 -11.84 -3.50 10.26
CA GLN A 82 -11.71 -3.77 8.83
C GLN A 82 -10.71 -4.90 8.58
N PRO A 83 -10.83 -5.63 7.46
CA PRO A 83 -9.81 -6.58 7.04
C PRO A 83 -8.47 -5.89 6.80
N PHE A 84 -7.38 -6.55 7.20
CA PHE A 84 -6.03 -6.00 7.07
C PHE A 84 -5.05 -7.03 6.52
N GLY A 85 -4.33 -6.66 5.49
CA GLY A 85 -3.31 -7.48 4.87
C GLY A 85 -2.75 -6.83 3.62
N GLY A 86 -1.54 -7.21 3.25
CA GLY A 86 -0.79 -6.63 2.13
C GLY A 86 -0.88 -7.44 0.85
N GLU A 87 -0.28 -6.89 -0.19
CA GLU A 87 -0.08 -7.49 -1.51
C GLU A 87 1.41 -7.56 -1.84
N GLY A 88 1.74 -8.34 -2.85
CA GLY A 88 3.12 -8.49 -3.33
C GLY A 88 4.05 -9.02 -2.23
N LEU A 89 5.13 -8.30 -1.97
CA LEU A 89 6.10 -8.65 -0.93
C LEU A 89 5.57 -8.43 0.50
N SER A 90 4.43 -7.75 0.65
CA SER A 90 3.84 -7.41 1.94
C SER A 90 2.75 -8.38 2.39
N GLY A 91 2.43 -9.39 1.63
CA GLY A 91 1.43 -10.39 2.01
C GLY A 91 1.08 -11.34 0.89
N THR A 92 0.49 -12.47 1.30
CA THR A 92 0.08 -13.56 0.41
C THR A 92 -1.45 -13.72 0.35
N GLY A 93 -2.21 -12.81 1.02
CA GLY A 93 -3.66 -12.89 1.18
C GLY A 93 -4.11 -14.18 1.86
N PRO A 94 -5.36 -14.39 2.18
CA PRO A 94 -6.41 -13.38 2.31
C PRO A 94 -6.19 -12.48 3.53
N LYS A 95 -6.86 -11.33 3.56
CA LYS A 95 -6.71 -10.35 4.65
C LYS A 95 -7.21 -10.91 5.97
N ALA A 96 -6.48 -10.63 7.05
CA ALA A 96 -6.88 -10.98 8.40
C ALA A 96 -8.21 -10.27 8.77
N GLY A 97 -9.14 -11.00 9.37
CA GLY A 97 -10.47 -10.51 9.72
C GLY A 97 -11.41 -10.34 8.52
N GLY A 98 -10.99 -10.73 7.33
CA GLY A 98 -11.82 -10.69 6.14
C GLY A 98 -12.65 -11.96 5.92
N PRO A 99 -13.63 -11.92 5.01
CA PRO A 99 -14.56 -13.04 4.79
C PRO A 99 -13.89 -14.28 4.21
N ARG A 100 -12.71 -14.15 3.62
CA ARG A 100 -11.98 -15.26 3.00
C ARG A 100 -10.89 -15.85 3.89
N TYR A 101 -10.67 -15.28 5.07
CA TYR A 101 -9.57 -15.71 5.94
C TYR A 101 -9.81 -17.11 6.51
N VAL A 102 -10.95 -17.33 7.17
CA VAL A 102 -11.30 -18.65 7.75
C VAL A 102 -11.51 -19.71 6.66
N PRO A 103 -12.27 -19.44 5.58
CA PRO A 103 -12.42 -20.41 4.50
C PRO A 103 -11.10 -20.87 3.86
N ARG A 104 -10.04 -20.07 3.91
CA ARG A 104 -8.74 -20.44 3.37
C ARG A 104 -8.15 -21.68 4.03
N PHE A 105 -8.43 -21.90 5.32
CA PHE A 105 -7.97 -23.08 6.05
C PHE A 105 -8.71 -24.37 5.63
N PHE A 106 -9.86 -24.24 5.00
CA PHE A 106 -10.68 -25.35 4.51
C PHE A 106 -10.63 -25.51 2.99
N ALA A 107 -9.75 -24.75 2.32
CA ALA A 107 -9.61 -24.87 0.87
C ALA A 107 -9.21 -26.30 0.50
N PRO A 108 -9.86 -26.94 -0.49
CA PRO A 108 -9.45 -28.26 -0.95
C PRO A 108 -8.01 -28.16 -1.48
N PRO A 109 -7.23 -29.26 -1.38
CA PRO A 109 -5.91 -29.30 -1.99
C PRO A 109 -6.02 -28.96 -3.48
N ALA A 110 -5.01 -28.27 -4.01
CA ALA A 110 -4.97 -27.94 -5.44
C ALA A 110 -5.06 -29.23 -6.27
N PRO A 111 -5.78 -29.21 -7.39
CA PRO A 111 -5.84 -30.35 -8.29
C PRO A 111 -4.48 -30.69 -8.89
#